data_4f8314326992c911beecc8c525c4aa3f
#
_entry.id   4f8314326992c911beecc8c525c4aa3f
#
_cell.length_a   1.000
_cell.length_b   1.000
_cell.length_c   1.000
_cell.angle_alpha   90.00
_cell.angle_beta   90.00
_cell.angle_gamma   90.00
#
_symmetry.space_group_name_H-M   'P 1'
#
loop_
_entity.id
_entity.type
_entity.pdbx_description
1 polymer ?
#
loop_
_entity_poly.entity_id
_entity_poly.type
_entity_poly.pdbx_seq_one_letter_code
_entity_poly.pdbx_strand_id
1 'polypeptide(L)'
;MHDRAARTSGWTSGNSSVVSINNTGYMIARKAGETYISVRINGKRQRFKVKVSGYTITYRNAGVNSPKNKVRASGKSDILLKEPIRRGYYFRGWYDKEGNQIKVIPKGNEKNITVYARWDKITSVK
;
A
#
# COMPACT_ATOMS: atom_id res chain seq x y z
N MET A 1 43.06 3.76 21.21
CA MET A 1 42.13 4.66 20.55
C MET A 1 40.75 4.01 20.41
N HIS A 2 39.75 4.75 20.65
CA HIS A 2 38.38 4.23 20.57
C HIS A 2 37.67 4.78 19.34
N ASP A 3 37.04 3.90 18.61
CA ASP A 3 36.06 4.33 17.63
C ASP A 3 34.88 4.90 18.36
N ARG A 4 34.54 6.11 18.03
CA ARG A 4 33.35 6.72 18.59
C ARG A 4 32.19 6.51 17.66
N ALA A 5 31.13 5.95 18.18
CA ALA A 5 29.88 5.95 17.46
C ALA A 5 29.46 7.38 17.19
N ALA A 6 28.94 7.65 16.01
CA ALA A 6 28.40 8.95 15.70
C ALA A 6 27.28 9.30 16.68
N ARG A 7 27.29 10.53 17.15
CA ARG A 7 26.20 11.03 18.00
C ARG A 7 25.05 11.45 17.12
N THR A 8 23.90 10.86 17.35
CA THR A 8 22.70 11.20 16.61
C THR A 8 21.68 11.80 17.55
N SER A 9 20.93 12.76 17.07
CA SER A 9 19.86 13.39 17.82
C SER A 9 18.88 14.05 16.87
N GLY A 10 17.68 14.32 17.37
CA GLY A 10 16.70 15.08 16.60
C GLY A 10 16.19 14.36 15.36
N TRP A 11 15.96 13.05 15.48
CA TRP A 11 15.37 12.29 14.38
C TRP A 11 13.96 12.80 14.08
N THR A 12 13.71 13.18 12.85
CA THR A 12 12.38 13.63 12.40
C THR A 12 12.07 13.09 11.03
N SER A 13 10.78 12.88 10.78
CA SER A 13 10.29 12.49 9.46
C SER A 13 9.57 13.67 8.83
N GLY A 14 9.84 13.91 7.56
CA GLY A 14 9.12 14.93 6.78
C GLY A 14 7.65 14.57 6.57
N ASN A 15 7.32 13.29 6.61
CA ASN A 15 5.94 12.82 6.52
C ASN A 15 5.79 11.53 7.34
N SER A 16 5.29 11.66 8.55
CA SER A 16 5.12 10.53 9.46
C SER A 16 4.03 9.56 9.01
N SER A 17 3.18 9.96 8.06
CA SER A 17 2.22 9.04 7.46
C SER A 17 2.89 8.05 6.51
N VAL A 18 4.05 8.38 5.97
CA VAL A 18 4.84 7.49 5.12
C VAL A 18 5.81 6.68 5.97
N VAL A 19 6.62 7.36 6.76
CA VAL A 19 7.58 6.75 7.69
C VAL A 19 7.52 7.51 9.00
N SER A 20 7.28 6.82 10.10
CA SER A 20 7.44 7.41 11.42
C SER A 20 8.82 7.03 11.96
N ILE A 21 9.39 7.90 12.79
CA ILE A 21 10.70 7.66 13.39
C ILE A 21 10.69 8.12 14.85
N ASN A 22 11.33 7.38 15.71
CA ASN A 22 11.42 7.73 17.13
C ASN A 22 12.77 8.37 17.47
N ASN A 23 12.96 8.73 18.73
CA ASN A 23 14.17 9.42 19.20
C ASN A 23 15.44 8.58 19.07
N THR A 24 15.34 7.28 18.91
CA THR A 24 16.49 6.40 18.78
C THR A 24 16.81 6.10 17.31
N GLY A 25 16.04 6.63 16.38
CA GLY A 25 16.23 6.38 14.95
C GLY A 25 15.53 5.14 14.44
N TYR A 26 14.63 4.55 15.24
CA TYR A 26 13.85 3.41 14.78
C TYR A 26 12.74 3.88 13.86
N MET A 27 12.72 3.35 12.65
CA MET A 27 11.75 3.73 11.61
C MET A 27 10.68 2.67 11.44
N ILE A 28 9.45 3.13 11.24
CA ILE A 28 8.33 2.26 10.89
C ILE A 28 7.76 2.77 9.57
N ALA A 29 7.77 1.91 8.55
CA ALA A 29 7.11 2.21 7.28
C ALA A 29 5.61 2.08 7.46
N ARG A 30 4.85 3.11 7.05
CA ARG A 30 3.40 3.14 7.26
C ARG A 30 2.61 3.06 5.98
N LYS A 31 3.04 3.72 4.93
CA LYS A 31 2.40 3.62 3.61
C LYS A 31 3.42 3.91 2.53
N ALA A 32 3.08 3.53 1.29
CA ALA A 32 3.92 3.81 0.14
C ALA A 32 4.08 5.31 -0.06
N GLY A 33 5.25 5.71 -0.47
CA GLY A 33 5.57 7.10 -0.75
C GLY A 33 7.01 7.42 -0.47
N GLU A 34 7.36 8.69 -0.59
CA GLU A 34 8.69 9.16 -0.33
C GLU A 34 8.67 10.30 0.69
N THR A 35 9.69 10.35 1.52
CA THR A 35 9.87 11.44 2.45
C THR A 35 11.36 11.57 2.77
N TYR A 36 11.70 12.61 3.51
CA TYR A 36 13.06 12.80 4.01
C TYR A 36 13.07 12.58 5.51
N ILE A 37 14.09 11.86 5.96
CA ILE A 37 14.39 11.75 7.38
C ILE A 37 15.51 12.72 7.67
N SER A 38 15.37 13.49 8.72
CA SER A 38 16.39 14.42 9.18
C SER A 38 16.93 13.98 10.53
N VAL A 39 18.22 14.18 10.71
CA VAL A 39 18.91 13.86 11.96
C VAL A 39 20.12 14.75 12.10
N ARG A 40 20.54 15.02 13.32
CA ARG A 40 21.83 15.65 13.58
C ARG A 40 22.85 14.57 13.88
N ILE A 41 23.92 14.57 13.08
CA ILE A 41 25.04 13.66 13.28
C ILE A 41 26.23 14.51 13.65
N ASN A 42 26.75 14.31 14.86
CA ASN A 42 27.83 15.14 15.41
C ASN A 42 27.54 16.64 15.30
N GLY A 43 26.27 17.00 15.58
CA GLY A 43 25.85 18.39 15.58
C GLY A 43 25.48 18.95 14.22
N LYS A 44 25.71 18.22 13.13
CA LYS A 44 25.37 18.66 11.78
C LYS A 44 24.10 18.02 11.31
N ARG A 45 23.22 18.82 10.72
CA ARG A 45 21.97 18.31 10.18
C ARG A 45 22.22 17.55 8.89
N GLN A 46 21.68 16.33 8.83
CA GLN A 46 21.70 15.48 7.66
C GLN A 46 20.27 15.12 7.26
N ARG A 47 20.07 14.91 5.97
CA ARG A 47 18.79 14.48 5.41
C ARG A 47 19.00 13.28 4.53
N PHE A 48 18.09 12.33 4.65
CA PHE A 48 18.11 11.11 3.84
C PHE A 48 16.76 10.94 3.18
N LYS A 49 16.77 10.65 1.89
CA LYS A 49 15.55 10.31 1.17
C LYS A 49 15.18 8.87 1.46
N VAL A 50 13.96 8.65 1.88
CA VAL A 50 13.45 7.31 2.16
C VAL A 50 12.25 7.06 1.28
N LYS A 51 12.26 5.93 0.58
CA LYS A 51 11.15 5.49 -0.24
C LYS A 51 10.55 4.23 0.38
N VAL A 52 9.23 4.27 0.63
CA VAL A 52 8.47 3.09 1.03
C VAL A 52 7.77 2.58 -0.21
N SER A 53 8.13 1.38 -0.64
CA SER A 53 7.56 0.75 -1.81
C SER A 53 6.15 0.24 -1.52
N GLY A 54 5.34 0.16 -2.57
CA GLY A 54 4.01 -0.42 -2.48
C GLY A 54 2.95 0.44 -3.13
N TYR A 55 1.70 0.01 -2.96
CA TYR A 55 0.56 0.66 -3.58
C TYR A 55 -0.71 0.33 -2.80
N THR A 56 -1.76 1.10 -3.08
CA THR A 56 -3.08 0.85 -2.51
C THR A 56 -3.99 0.24 -3.55
N ILE A 57 -4.94 -0.58 -3.10
CA ILE A 57 -5.97 -1.17 -3.94
C ILE A 57 -7.31 -0.67 -3.44
N THR A 58 -8.06 -0.01 -4.32
CA THR A 58 -9.40 0.47 -4.02
C THR A 58 -10.40 -0.40 -4.74
N TYR A 59 -11.40 -0.89 -4.02
CA TYR A 59 -12.43 -1.78 -4.56
C TYR A 59 -13.74 -1.00 -4.66
N ARG A 60 -14.28 -0.90 -5.86
CA ARG A 60 -15.52 -0.18 -6.12
C ARG A 60 -16.63 -1.15 -6.47
N ASN A 61 -17.86 -0.80 -6.06
CA ASN A 61 -19.06 -1.58 -6.37
C ASN A 61 -18.98 -3.02 -5.84
N ALA A 62 -18.28 -3.21 -4.73
CA ALA A 62 -17.92 -4.54 -4.26
C ALA A 62 -19.05 -5.28 -3.52
N GLY A 63 -20.13 -4.58 -3.14
CA GLY A 63 -21.11 -5.20 -2.24
C GLY A 63 -20.42 -5.49 -0.90
N VAL A 64 -20.29 -6.77 -0.56
CA VAL A 64 -19.51 -7.20 0.60
C VAL A 64 -18.19 -7.75 0.09
N ASN A 65 -17.13 -6.98 0.26
CA ASN A 65 -15.82 -7.40 -0.20
C ASN A 65 -15.26 -8.52 0.66
N SER A 66 -14.44 -9.37 0.03
CA SER A 66 -13.74 -10.41 0.79
C SER A 66 -12.74 -9.77 1.76
N PRO A 67 -12.71 -10.19 3.03
CA PRO A 67 -11.69 -9.70 3.96
C PRO A 67 -10.27 -10.11 3.58
N LYS A 68 -10.14 -11.07 2.64
CA LYS A 68 -8.83 -11.47 2.10
C LYS A 68 -8.33 -10.52 1.02
N ASN A 69 -9.17 -9.63 0.50
CA ASN A 69 -8.75 -8.62 -0.46
C ASN A 69 -7.99 -7.52 0.27
N LYS A 70 -6.71 -7.40 -0.04
CA LYS A 70 -5.84 -6.44 0.62
C LYS A 70 -6.08 -5.04 0.09
N VAL A 71 -6.01 -4.05 0.98
CA VAL A 71 -6.10 -2.64 0.59
C VAL A 71 -4.73 -2.02 0.34
N ARG A 72 -3.67 -2.69 0.78
CA ARG A 72 -2.28 -2.27 0.55
C ARG A 72 -1.43 -3.46 0.22
N ALA A 73 -0.47 -3.27 -0.66
CA ALA A 73 0.47 -4.31 -1.05
C ALA A 73 1.85 -3.71 -1.24
N SER A 74 2.88 -4.53 -1.03
CA SER A 74 4.28 -4.09 -1.15
C SER A 74 4.79 -4.10 -2.59
N GLY A 75 4.12 -4.81 -3.47
CA GLY A 75 4.60 -5.04 -4.82
C GLY A 75 5.62 -6.18 -4.94
N LYS A 76 5.89 -6.89 -3.86
CA LYS A 76 6.88 -7.98 -3.85
C LYS A 76 6.33 -9.31 -4.31
N SER A 77 5.02 -9.42 -4.40
CA SER A 77 4.36 -10.67 -4.82
C SER A 77 3.12 -10.35 -5.65
N ASP A 78 2.66 -11.37 -6.39
CA ASP A 78 1.40 -11.27 -7.09
C ASP A 78 0.26 -11.21 -6.09
N ILE A 79 -0.74 -10.39 -6.39
CA ILE A 79 -1.95 -10.29 -5.57
C ILE A 79 -3.11 -10.87 -6.37
N LEU A 80 -3.65 -11.97 -5.88
CA LEU A 80 -4.82 -12.60 -6.49
C LEU A 80 -6.08 -11.98 -5.87
N LEU A 81 -6.91 -11.36 -6.71
CA LEU A 81 -8.13 -10.72 -6.26
C LEU A 81 -9.22 -11.76 -5.98
N LYS A 82 -9.85 -11.65 -4.83
CA LYS A 82 -10.90 -12.57 -4.38
C LYS A 82 -12.27 -12.05 -4.74
N GLU A 83 -13.24 -12.97 -4.88
CA GLU A 83 -14.59 -12.61 -5.22
C GLU A 83 -15.31 -11.94 -4.04
N PRO A 84 -15.98 -10.81 -4.29
CA PRO A 84 -16.90 -10.22 -3.32
C PRO A 84 -18.26 -10.90 -3.41
N ILE A 85 -19.16 -10.53 -2.51
CA ILE A 85 -20.51 -11.09 -2.48
C ILE A 85 -21.52 -9.95 -2.56
N ARG A 86 -22.54 -10.15 -3.40
CA ARG A 86 -23.68 -9.26 -3.47
C ARG A 86 -24.94 -10.10 -3.61
N ARG A 87 -25.79 -10.03 -2.62
CA ARG A 87 -27.02 -10.84 -2.59
C ARG A 87 -27.89 -10.54 -3.80
N GLY A 88 -28.31 -11.60 -4.49
CA GLY A 88 -29.14 -11.50 -5.68
C GLY A 88 -28.37 -11.23 -6.97
N TYR A 89 -27.06 -11.25 -6.90
CA TYR A 89 -26.20 -10.97 -8.04
C TYR A 89 -25.11 -12.00 -8.18
N TYR A 90 -24.68 -12.17 -9.43
CA TYR A 90 -23.60 -13.06 -9.81
C TYR A 90 -22.39 -12.21 -10.15
N PHE A 91 -21.23 -12.51 -9.55
CA PHE A 91 -20.01 -11.75 -9.76
C PHE A 91 -19.39 -12.07 -11.11
N ARG A 92 -19.13 -11.04 -11.91
CA ARG A 92 -18.55 -11.17 -13.24
C ARG A 92 -17.04 -10.96 -13.27
N GLY A 93 -16.47 -10.32 -12.29
CA GLY A 93 -15.05 -10.07 -12.21
C GLY A 93 -14.73 -8.65 -11.77
N TRP A 94 -13.44 -8.44 -11.51
CA TRP A 94 -12.90 -7.12 -11.23
C TRP A 94 -12.34 -6.53 -12.53
N TYR A 95 -12.61 -5.25 -12.76
CA TYR A 95 -12.23 -4.57 -13.99
C TYR A 95 -11.58 -3.23 -13.67
N ASP A 96 -10.64 -2.79 -14.51
CA ASP A 96 -10.11 -1.45 -14.40
C ASP A 96 -11.06 -0.43 -15.04
N LYS A 97 -10.70 0.84 -14.99
CA LYS A 97 -11.55 1.90 -15.53
C LYS A 97 -11.66 1.87 -17.06
N GLU A 98 -10.71 1.21 -17.73
CA GLU A 98 -10.74 1.03 -19.18
C GLU A 98 -11.57 -0.19 -19.60
N GLY A 99 -12.05 -0.99 -18.65
CA GLY A 99 -12.87 -2.15 -18.92
C GLY A 99 -12.08 -3.44 -19.08
N ASN A 100 -10.81 -3.46 -18.72
CA ASN A 100 -9.99 -4.67 -18.74
C ASN A 100 -10.18 -5.47 -17.47
N GLN A 101 -10.40 -6.77 -17.60
CA GLN A 101 -10.55 -7.63 -16.43
C GLN A 101 -9.20 -7.82 -15.73
N ILE A 102 -9.21 -7.72 -14.41
CA ILE A 102 -8.04 -7.90 -13.58
C ILE A 102 -8.29 -9.03 -12.61
N LYS A 103 -7.55 -10.12 -12.76
CA LYS A 103 -7.62 -11.27 -11.84
C LYS A 103 -6.46 -11.24 -10.85
N VAL A 104 -5.32 -10.75 -11.30
CA VAL A 104 -4.07 -10.72 -10.55
C VAL A 104 -3.41 -9.38 -10.76
N ILE A 105 -2.92 -8.79 -9.68
CA ILE A 105 -2.03 -7.64 -9.77
C ILE A 105 -0.62 -8.20 -9.67
N PRO A 106 0.19 -8.09 -10.74
CA PRO A 106 1.50 -8.74 -10.76
C PRO A 106 2.49 -8.08 -9.81
N LYS A 107 3.45 -8.86 -9.37
CA LYS A 107 4.58 -8.32 -8.59
C LYS A 107 5.28 -7.24 -9.40
N GLY A 108 5.87 -6.29 -8.73
CA GLY A 108 6.54 -5.15 -9.36
C GLY A 108 5.62 -3.95 -9.56
N ASN A 109 4.33 -4.09 -9.32
CA ASN A 109 3.44 -2.94 -9.41
C ASN A 109 3.76 -1.92 -8.31
N GLU A 110 3.85 -0.65 -8.68
CA GLU A 110 4.08 0.44 -7.75
C GLU A 110 3.00 1.51 -7.83
N LYS A 111 2.01 1.32 -8.69
CA LYS A 111 0.94 2.30 -8.90
C LYS A 111 -0.31 1.89 -8.15
N ASN A 112 -0.95 2.86 -7.51
CA ASN A 112 -2.25 2.64 -6.90
C ASN A 112 -3.25 2.19 -7.96
N ILE A 113 -4.08 1.22 -7.59
CA ILE A 113 -5.02 0.59 -8.49
C ILE A 113 -6.43 0.74 -7.93
N THR A 114 -7.37 1.03 -8.82
CA THR A 114 -8.79 0.95 -8.51
C THR A 114 -9.40 -0.13 -9.38
N VAL A 115 -10.12 -1.06 -8.76
CA VAL A 115 -10.82 -2.13 -9.46
C VAL A 115 -12.31 -2.01 -9.20
N TYR A 116 -13.08 -2.32 -10.21
CA TYR A 116 -14.55 -2.19 -10.21
C TYR A 116 -15.16 -3.57 -10.38
N ALA A 117 -16.03 -3.95 -9.46
CA ALA A 117 -16.78 -5.20 -9.58
C ALA A 117 -17.89 -5.04 -10.62
N ARG A 118 -18.06 -6.04 -11.45
CA ARG A 118 -19.21 -6.13 -12.35
C ARG A 118 -20.10 -7.29 -11.91
N TRP A 119 -21.40 -7.09 -12.06
CA TRP A 119 -22.40 -8.01 -11.56
C TRP A 119 -23.49 -8.24 -12.60
N ASP A 120 -24.02 -9.47 -12.63
CA ASP A 120 -25.25 -9.77 -13.31
C ASP A 120 -26.31 -10.07 -12.27
N LYS A 121 -27.50 -9.54 -12.47
CA LYS A 121 -28.62 -9.85 -11.58
C LYS A 121 -29.11 -11.27 -11.82
N ILE A 122 -29.32 -12.00 -10.75
CA ILE A 122 -29.95 -13.31 -10.84
C ILE A 122 -31.44 -13.10 -11.08
N THR A 123 -31.91 -13.42 -12.28
CA THR A 123 -33.29 -13.15 -12.67
C THR A 123 -34.20 -14.36 -12.57
N SER A 124 -33.61 -15.55 -12.58
CA SER A 124 -34.39 -16.77 -12.57
C SER A 124 -33.57 -17.92 -12.02
N VAL A 125 -34.17 -18.66 -11.11
CA VAL A 125 -33.62 -19.91 -10.59
C VAL A 125 -34.67 -20.99 -10.79
N LYS A 126 -34.30 -21.98 -11.57
CA LYS A 126 -35.21 -23.12 -11.82
C LYS A 126 -34.57 -24.41 -11.34
#